data_fd324d4c53d44a9353268c79837ac7f4
#
_entry.id   fd324d4c53d44a9353268c79837ac7f4
#
_cell.length_a   1.000
_cell.length_b   1.000
_cell.length_c   1.000
_cell.angle_alpha   90.00
_cell.angle_beta   90.00
_cell.angle_gamma   90.00
#
_symmetry.space_group_name_H-M   'P 1'
#
loop_
_entity.id
_entity.type
_entity.pdbx_description
1 polymer ?
#
loop_
_entity_poly.entity_id
_entity_poly.type
_entity_poly.pdbx_seq_one_letter_code
_entity_poly.pdbx_strand_id
1 'polypeptide(L)'
;MKKNNALFLLFVAVFAIMSFTPVKDAKSENKESGSTVQNKDQALNFFVISDWGWSGEKDQQVVAEGMAKQADQLNPQFIVSCGDNFQIAGVTSTTDPLWKSNFENVYTQKSLQVDWFPVLGNHDYKGNTQAQIDYSKISTRWKLEAHYYTFVRKINDSISARFIFLDTPPLVEQYHTKGGYPDVAVQDTARQIQWLNDVLANSKEQWKIVFGHHPVYSASKTHGNTAEMIQRVKPLLEKYHAQFYFCGHDHDFQHLREKGKNVEYVVTGTGGEPRPSSMNELSRFSNSTAGFSEVTFHADSIRVIFMGANGVPQYTINRSYR
;
A
#
# COMPACT_ATOMS: atom_id res chain seq x y z
N MET A 1 27.57 44.15 59.65
CA MET A 1 26.21 44.68 59.92
C MET A 1 25.44 44.81 58.63
N LYS A 2 24.49 43.93 58.38
CA LYS A 2 23.28 44.16 57.60
C LYS A 2 22.48 42.86 57.63
N LYS A 3 21.25 42.99 58.05
CA LYS A 3 20.30 41.94 58.45
C LYS A 3 19.69 41.27 57.19
N ASN A 4 19.59 39.96 57.22
CA ASN A 4 18.78 39.14 56.31
C ASN A 4 17.34 39.14 56.81
N ASN A 5 16.36 39.55 56.03
CA ASN A 5 14.95 39.30 56.23
C ASN A 5 14.53 38.13 55.32
N ALA A 6 14.21 36.97 55.93
CA ALA A 6 13.52 35.91 55.27
C ALA A 6 12.01 36.13 55.34
N LEU A 7 11.38 36.13 54.17
CA LEU A 7 9.92 36.23 54.01
C LEU A 7 9.34 34.82 53.87
N PHE A 8 8.59 34.38 54.89
CA PHE A 8 7.80 33.15 54.87
C PHE A 8 6.50 33.39 54.11
N LEU A 9 6.31 32.71 52.98
CA LEU A 9 5.03 32.66 52.31
C LEU A 9 4.24 31.44 52.74
N LEU A 10 3.12 31.69 53.40
CA LEU A 10 2.17 30.69 53.88
C LEU A 10 1.24 30.30 52.72
N PHE A 11 1.30 29.04 52.27
CA PHE A 11 0.32 28.51 51.33
C PHE A 11 -0.89 27.98 52.08
N VAL A 12 -2.03 28.65 51.91
CA VAL A 12 -3.33 28.16 52.35
C VAL A 12 -3.91 27.27 51.27
N ALA A 13 -4.07 25.99 51.55
CA ALA A 13 -4.78 25.05 50.69
C ALA A 13 -6.29 25.18 50.94
N VAL A 14 -7.02 25.62 49.95
CA VAL A 14 -8.49 25.58 49.97
C VAL A 14 -8.94 24.23 49.38
N PHE A 15 -9.48 23.36 50.23
CA PHE A 15 -10.20 22.17 49.83
C PHE A 15 -11.61 22.53 49.36
N ALA A 16 -11.89 22.46 48.08
CA ALA A 16 -13.25 22.52 47.54
C ALA A 16 -13.86 21.10 47.60
N ILE A 17 -14.85 20.94 48.45
CA ILE A 17 -15.68 19.73 48.51
C ILE A 17 -16.68 19.79 47.36
N MET A 18 -16.49 19.01 46.31
CA MET A 18 -17.51 18.80 45.28
C MET A 18 -18.50 17.73 45.75
N SER A 19 -19.72 18.14 46.01
CA SER A 19 -20.86 17.29 46.27
C SER A 19 -21.31 16.61 44.97
N PHE A 20 -21.24 15.28 44.90
CA PHE A 20 -21.82 14.49 43.85
C PHE A 20 -23.32 14.40 44.02
N THR A 21 -24.09 14.95 43.08
CA THR A 21 -25.51 14.62 42.90
C THR A 21 -25.58 13.44 41.87
N PRO A 22 -26.38 12.40 42.17
CA PRO A 22 -26.52 11.28 41.18
C PRO A 22 -27.41 11.74 40.01
N VAL A 23 -26.86 11.62 38.81
CA VAL A 23 -27.60 11.79 37.55
C VAL A 23 -28.50 10.59 37.37
N LYS A 24 -29.79 10.79 37.23
CA LYS A 24 -30.79 9.78 36.90
C LYS A 24 -30.48 9.20 35.50
N ASP A 25 -30.48 7.87 35.41
CA ASP A 25 -30.38 7.12 34.17
C ASP A 25 -31.46 7.55 33.17
N ALA A 26 -31.04 8.20 32.09
CA ALA A 26 -31.84 8.32 30.89
C ALA A 26 -31.78 7.02 30.12
N LYS A 27 -32.92 6.30 30.05
CA LYS A 27 -33.10 5.16 29.14
C LYS A 27 -32.81 5.63 27.72
N SER A 28 -31.69 5.19 27.16
CA SER A 28 -31.43 5.31 25.72
C SER A 28 -32.33 4.30 25.01
N GLU A 29 -33.30 4.80 24.28
CA GLU A 29 -34.00 4.00 23.27
C GLU A 29 -32.97 3.59 22.21
N ASN A 30 -32.67 2.29 22.19
CA ASN A 30 -31.96 1.63 21.10
C ASN A 30 -32.82 1.78 19.83
N LYS A 31 -32.53 2.79 19.01
CA LYS A 31 -32.86 2.72 17.58
C LYS A 31 -31.93 1.66 17.00
N GLU A 32 -32.45 0.48 16.74
CA GLU A 32 -31.88 -0.49 15.84
C GLU A 32 -31.56 0.20 14.51
N SER A 33 -30.30 0.58 14.34
CA SER A 33 -29.79 0.93 13.02
C SER A 33 -29.74 -0.35 12.23
N GLY A 34 -30.46 -0.37 11.11
CA GLY A 34 -30.62 -1.51 10.24
C GLY A 34 -29.33 -2.27 10.03
N SER A 35 -29.34 -3.53 10.48
CA SER A 35 -28.38 -4.54 10.11
C SER A 35 -28.39 -4.63 8.59
N THR A 36 -27.37 -4.03 7.95
CA THR A 36 -27.02 -4.40 6.57
C THR A 36 -26.67 -5.88 6.62
N VAL A 37 -27.56 -6.71 6.11
CA VAL A 37 -27.30 -8.12 5.83
C VAL A 37 -26.09 -8.14 4.91
N GLN A 38 -24.89 -8.37 5.48
CA GLN A 38 -23.70 -8.65 4.68
C GLN A 38 -24.00 -9.94 3.93
N ASN A 39 -24.12 -9.81 2.61
CA ASN A 39 -24.31 -10.94 1.72
C ASN A 39 -23.13 -11.90 1.95
N LYS A 40 -23.40 -13.15 2.37
CA LYS A 40 -22.39 -14.16 2.76
C LYS A 40 -21.38 -14.51 1.65
N ASP A 41 -21.60 -14.02 0.44
CA ASP A 41 -20.79 -14.30 -0.75
C ASP A 41 -20.08 -13.06 -1.31
N GLN A 42 -19.97 -11.96 -0.56
CA GLN A 42 -19.31 -10.76 -1.08
C GLN A 42 -17.79 -10.95 -1.06
N ALA A 43 -17.23 -11.27 -2.24
CA ALA A 43 -15.78 -11.33 -2.43
C ALA A 43 -15.11 -9.99 -2.08
N LEU A 44 -13.92 -10.03 -1.50
CA LEU A 44 -13.10 -8.84 -1.32
C LEU A 44 -12.38 -8.56 -2.64
N ASN A 45 -12.75 -7.47 -3.30
CA ASN A 45 -12.16 -7.03 -4.56
C ASN A 45 -11.33 -5.78 -4.37
N PHE A 46 -10.17 -5.69 -5.03
CA PHE A 46 -9.37 -4.48 -5.09
C PHE A 46 -8.50 -4.46 -6.34
N PHE A 47 -8.01 -3.29 -6.69
CA PHE A 47 -7.04 -3.13 -7.77
C PHE A 47 -5.64 -2.91 -7.23
N VAL A 48 -4.63 -3.31 -8.01
CA VAL A 48 -3.22 -2.98 -7.77
C VAL A 48 -2.66 -2.31 -9.01
N ILE A 49 -2.03 -1.16 -8.82
CA ILE A 49 -1.39 -0.36 -9.86
C ILE A 49 -0.02 0.11 -9.38
N SER A 50 0.90 0.38 -10.27
CA SER A 50 2.21 0.98 -9.96
C SER A 50 2.74 1.78 -11.13
N ASP A 51 3.70 2.67 -10.86
CA ASP A 51 4.46 3.42 -11.88
C ASP A 51 3.54 4.28 -12.79
N TRP A 52 2.51 4.87 -12.19
CA TRP A 52 1.41 5.53 -12.88
C TRP A 52 1.49 7.06 -12.96
N GLY A 53 2.34 7.70 -12.16
CA GLY A 53 2.33 9.13 -11.90
C GLY A 53 2.88 10.01 -13.02
N TRP A 54 2.24 10.09 -14.17
CA TRP A 54 2.69 10.80 -15.36
C TRP A 54 1.87 12.06 -15.71
N SER A 55 1.14 12.64 -14.75
CA SER A 55 0.30 13.85 -14.94
C SER A 55 -0.80 13.70 -16.00
N GLY A 56 -1.37 12.50 -16.11
CA GLY A 56 -2.36 12.18 -17.13
C GLY A 56 -1.77 11.92 -18.54
N GLU A 57 -0.44 12.04 -18.65
CA GLU A 57 0.29 11.75 -19.89
C GLU A 57 0.64 10.26 -20.01
N LYS A 58 1.33 9.90 -21.06
CA LYS A 58 1.64 8.52 -21.42
C LYS A 58 0.35 7.68 -21.46
N ASP A 59 0.38 6.50 -20.89
CA ASP A 59 -0.79 5.63 -20.82
C ASP A 59 -1.61 5.80 -19.52
N GLN A 60 -1.24 6.74 -18.64
CA GLN A 60 -1.90 6.91 -17.34
C GLN A 60 -3.40 7.16 -17.47
N GLN A 61 -3.80 8.07 -18.37
CA GLN A 61 -5.21 8.40 -18.57
C GLN A 61 -6.01 7.21 -19.11
N VAL A 62 -5.44 6.48 -20.08
CA VAL A 62 -6.07 5.28 -20.66
C VAL A 62 -6.22 4.17 -19.61
N VAL A 63 -5.22 4.00 -18.75
CA VAL A 63 -5.28 3.04 -17.63
C VAL A 63 -6.36 3.45 -16.64
N ALA A 64 -6.46 4.73 -16.27
CA ALA A 64 -7.50 5.22 -15.36
C ALA A 64 -8.93 4.98 -15.92
N GLU A 65 -9.12 5.20 -17.20
CA GLU A 65 -10.39 4.91 -17.90
C GLU A 65 -10.71 3.41 -17.91
N GLY A 66 -9.68 2.57 -18.16
CA GLY A 66 -9.79 1.12 -18.08
C GLY A 66 -10.15 0.64 -16.68
N MET A 67 -9.48 1.18 -15.66
CA MET A 67 -9.79 0.90 -14.25
C MET A 67 -11.23 1.27 -13.90
N ALA A 68 -11.71 2.46 -14.31
CA ALA A 68 -13.07 2.89 -14.05
C ALA A 68 -14.10 1.93 -14.65
N LYS A 69 -13.88 1.52 -15.90
CA LYS A 69 -14.76 0.58 -16.63
C LYS A 69 -14.82 -0.80 -15.96
N GLN A 70 -13.69 -1.29 -15.48
CA GLN A 70 -13.65 -2.55 -14.73
C GLN A 70 -14.22 -2.39 -13.32
N ALA A 71 -14.03 -1.23 -12.68
CA ALA A 71 -14.55 -0.96 -11.36
C ALA A 71 -16.09 -0.98 -11.29
N ASP A 72 -16.76 -0.57 -12.35
CA ASP A 72 -18.24 -0.64 -12.49
C ASP A 72 -18.74 -2.10 -12.46
N GLN A 73 -17.90 -3.07 -12.82
CA GLN A 73 -18.24 -4.51 -12.83
C GLN A 73 -17.77 -5.22 -11.55
N LEU A 74 -16.52 -4.95 -11.14
CA LEU A 74 -15.87 -5.65 -10.04
C LEU A 74 -16.23 -5.06 -8.66
N ASN A 75 -16.60 -3.78 -8.61
CA ASN A 75 -16.87 -3.02 -7.39
C ASN A 75 -15.71 -3.13 -6.36
N PRO A 76 -14.50 -2.62 -6.69
CA PRO A 76 -13.36 -2.70 -5.80
C PRO A 76 -13.61 -1.90 -4.52
N GLN A 77 -13.26 -2.46 -3.36
CA GLN A 77 -13.40 -1.78 -2.08
C GLN A 77 -12.26 -0.81 -1.80
N PHE A 78 -11.11 -0.99 -2.45
CA PHE A 78 -9.96 -0.11 -2.36
C PHE A 78 -9.01 -0.32 -3.55
N ILE A 79 -8.00 0.52 -3.65
CA ILE A 79 -6.93 0.40 -4.64
C ILE A 79 -5.59 0.42 -3.89
N VAL A 80 -4.63 -0.41 -4.33
CA VAL A 80 -3.26 -0.39 -3.85
C VAL A 80 -2.36 0.21 -4.91
N SER A 81 -1.50 1.16 -4.53
CA SER A 81 -0.43 1.65 -5.38
C SER A 81 0.92 1.12 -4.91
N CYS A 82 1.63 0.40 -5.78
CA CYS A 82 2.95 -0.14 -5.48
C CYS A 82 4.11 0.84 -5.77
N GLY A 83 3.89 2.15 -5.60
CA GLY A 83 4.93 3.18 -5.67
C GLY A 83 5.11 3.81 -7.04
N ASP A 84 6.08 4.73 -7.09
CA ASP A 84 6.27 5.66 -8.18
C ASP A 84 4.95 6.37 -8.53
N ASN A 85 4.37 6.95 -7.45
CA ASN A 85 3.11 7.67 -7.50
C ASN A 85 3.25 9.00 -8.27
N PHE A 86 4.50 9.51 -8.32
CA PHE A 86 4.88 10.75 -9.00
C PHE A 86 6.23 10.54 -9.72
N GLN A 87 6.18 10.14 -10.97
CA GLN A 87 7.31 9.58 -11.72
C GLN A 87 8.54 10.48 -11.84
N ILE A 88 8.45 11.77 -12.04
CA ILE A 88 9.65 12.55 -12.36
C ILE A 88 10.49 12.83 -11.13
N ALA A 89 9.88 13.40 -10.08
CA ALA A 89 10.63 13.88 -8.93
C ALA A 89 9.88 13.83 -7.60
N GLY A 90 8.80 13.07 -7.49
CA GLY A 90 7.93 13.12 -6.31
C GLY A 90 7.20 14.46 -6.17
N VAL A 91 6.52 14.67 -5.06
CA VAL A 91 5.90 15.95 -4.68
C VAL A 91 6.78 16.71 -3.71
N THR A 92 6.69 18.04 -3.69
CA THR A 92 7.45 18.92 -2.79
C THR A 92 6.70 19.28 -1.51
N SER A 93 5.35 19.25 -1.55
CA SER A 93 4.48 19.61 -0.43
C SER A 93 3.08 18.99 -0.59
N THR A 94 2.24 19.13 0.41
CA THR A 94 0.81 18.74 0.34
C THR A 94 -0.01 19.64 -0.60
N THR A 95 0.52 20.76 -1.03
CA THR A 95 -0.13 21.69 -1.97
C THR A 95 0.52 21.66 -3.37
N ASP A 96 1.43 20.74 -3.62
CA ASP A 96 2.07 20.58 -4.91
C ASP A 96 1.02 20.35 -6.01
N PRO A 97 1.09 21.08 -7.15
CA PRO A 97 0.15 20.91 -8.26
C PRO A 97 0.09 19.48 -8.81
N LEU A 98 1.16 18.70 -8.63
CA LEU A 98 1.21 17.30 -9.05
C LEU A 98 0.12 16.43 -8.41
N TRP A 99 -0.35 16.76 -7.20
CA TRP A 99 -1.49 16.08 -6.61
C TRP A 99 -2.73 16.12 -7.51
N LYS A 100 -2.97 17.27 -8.13
CA LYS A 100 -4.10 17.43 -9.06
C LYS A 100 -3.83 16.75 -10.39
N SER A 101 -2.67 17.01 -11.00
CA SER A 101 -2.37 16.51 -12.34
C SER A 101 -2.11 15.00 -12.41
N ASN A 102 -1.55 14.41 -11.35
CA ASN A 102 -1.29 12.97 -11.32
C ASN A 102 -2.44 12.15 -10.70
N PHE A 103 -3.13 12.67 -9.70
CA PHE A 103 -4.06 11.86 -8.89
C PHE A 103 -5.50 12.36 -8.97
N GLU A 104 -5.77 13.57 -8.46
CA GLU A 104 -7.16 13.99 -8.23
C GLU A 104 -7.93 14.19 -9.53
N ASN A 105 -7.30 14.74 -10.58
CA ASN A 105 -7.95 15.01 -11.87
C ASN A 105 -7.88 13.83 -12.85
N VAL A 106 -7.07 12.80 -12.58
CA VAL A 106 -6.94 11.63 -13.44
C VAL A 106 -7.95 10.56 -13.04
N TYR A 107 -8.03 10.22 -11.75
CA TYR A 107 -8.92 9.17 -11.25
C TYR A 107 -10.22 9.77 -10.71
N THR A 108 -10.99 10.45 -11.58
CA THR A 108 -12.18 11.23 -11.21
C THR A 108 -13.47 10.43 -11.16
N GLN A 109 -13.52 9.27 -11.81
CA GLN A 109 -14.72 8.46 -11.93
C GLN A 109 -15.21 7.98 -10.55
N LYS A 110 -16.54 7.94 -10.40
CA LYS A 110 -17.18 7.62 -9.11
C LYS A 110 -16.75 6.26 -8.57
N SER A 111 -16.59 5.27 -9.43
CA SER A 111 -16.17 3.91 -9.08
C SER A 111 -14.71 3.82 -8.58
N LEU A 112 -13.90 4.86 -8.80
CA LEU A 112 -12.52 4.96 -8.30
C LEU A 112 -12.39 5.88 -7.06
N GLN A 113 -13.53 6.42 -6.54
CA GLN A 113 -13.54 7.23 -5.32
C GLN A 113 -13.56 6.35 -4.06
N VAL A 114 -12.66 5.38 -4.01
CA VAL A 114 -12.42 4.45 -2.89
C VAL A 114 -11.09 4.79 -2.22
N ASP A 115 -10.79 4.16 -1.08
CA ASP A 115 -9.48 4.31 -0.42
C ASP A 115 -8.34 3.82 -1.32
N TRP A 116 -7.28 4.59 -1.41
CA TRP A 116 -6.02 4.23 -2.06
C TRP A 116 -4.95 4.01 -1.00
N PHE A 117 -4.36 2.82 -0.96
CA PHE A 117 -3.29 2.43 -0.05
C PHE A 117 -1.96 2.37 -0.80
N PRO A 118 -1.17 3.44 -0.82
CA PRO A 118 0.09 3.48 -1.56
C PRO A 118 1.27 2.99 -0.73
N VAL A 119 2.32 2.56 -1.41
CA VAL A 119 3.69 2.57 -0.95
C VAL A 119 4.49 3.64 -1.70
N LEU A 120 5.69 3.94 -1.22
CA LEU A 120 6.59 4.87 -1.88
C LEU A 120 7.52 4.12 -2.84
N GLY A 121 7.75 4.70 -4.02
CA GLY A 121 8.76 4.26 -4.97
C GLY A 121 10.00 5.15 -4.96
N ASN A 122 10.99 4.81 -5.78
CA ASN A 122 12.23 5.57 -5.82
C ASN A 122 12.05 6.96 -6.44
N HIS A 123 11.08 7.16 -7.33
CA HIS A 123 10.76 8.49 -7.85
C HIS A 123 10.10 9.37 -6.79
N ASP A 124 9.28 8.80 -5.91
CA ASP A 124 8.67 9.51 -4.78
C ASP A 124 9.73 10.04 -3.82
N TYR A 125 10.81 9.29 -3.63
CA TYR A 125 11.97 9.67 -2.79
C TYR A 125 12.87 10.77 -3.37
N LYS A 126 12.66 11.17 -4.62
CA LYS A 126 13.31 12.37 -5.18
C LYS A 126 12.65 13.67 -4.69
N GLY A 127 11.43 13.57 -4.17
CA GLY A 127 10.67 14.66 -3.56
C GLY A 127 10.66 14.59 -2.04
N ASN A 128 9.57 15.07 -1.46
CA ASN A 128 9.32 15.08 -0.03
C ASN A 128 8.35 13.93 0.32
N THR A 129 8.88 12.84 0.86
CA THR A 129 8.09 11.65 1.23
C THR A 129 7.11 11.95 2.36
N GLN A 130 7.49 12.82 3.31
CA GLN A 130 6.60 13.23 4.39
C GLN A 130 5.37 13.98 3.87
N ALA A 131 5.50 14.73 2.77
CA ALA A 131 4.35 15.39 2.15
C ALA A 131 3.31 14.39 1.62
N GLN A 132 3.73 13.21 1.14
CA GLN A 132 2.81 12.16 0.73
C GLN A 132 2.07 11.53 1.94
N ILE A 133 2.76 11.35 3.06
CA ILE A 133 2.15 10.91 4.33
C ILE A 133 1.16 11.96 4.84
N ASP A 134 1.55 13.22 4.88
CA ASP A 134 0.70 14.31 5.37
C ASP A 134 -0.52 14.57 4.47
N TYR A 135 -0.44 14.28 3.18
CA TYR A 135 -1.58 14.37 2.27
C TYR A 135 -2.73 13.42 2.65
N SER A 136 -2.45 12.33 3.36
CA SER A 136 -3.47 11.43 3.92
C SER A 136 -4.40 12.11 4.93
N LYS A 137 -4.01 13.25 5.49
CA LYS A 137 -4.84 14.07 6.39
C LYS A 137 -5.76 15.03 5.62
N ILE A 138 -5.51 15.23 4.34
CA ILE A 138 -6.20 16.18 3.46
C ILE A 138 -7.13 15.45 2.52
N SER A 139 -6.62 14.42 1.82
CA SER A 139 -7.38 13.62 0.87
C SER A 139 -8.30 12.64 1.57
N THR A 140 -9.52 12.51 1.06
CA THR A 140 -10.46 11.48 1.53
C THR A 140 -10.09 10.08 1.05
N ARG A 141 -9.28 9.97 -0.01
CA ARG A 141 -8.93 8.70 -0.68
C ARG A 141 -7.51 8.22 -0.37
N TRP A 142 -6.54 9.11 -0.28
CA TRP A 142 -5.14 8.78 -0.08
C TRP A 142 -4.87 8.33 1.36
N LYS A 143 -4.37 7.09 1.55
CA LYS A 143 -4.19 6.44 2.86
C LYS A 143 -2.76 5.94 3.06
N LEU A 144 -1.78 6.84 2.94
CA LEU A 144 -0.39 6.58 3.30
C LEU A 144 -0.17 7.00 4.76
N GLU A 145 -0.43 6.10 5.70
CA GLU A 145 -0.41 6.42 7.13
C GLU A 145 1.02 6.58 7.69
N ALA A 146 1.98 5.88 7.10
CA ALA A 146 3.40 5.89 7.46
C ALA A 146 4.23 5.35 6.29
N HIS A 147 5.57 5.42 6.40
CA HIS A 147 6.47 4.83 5.41
C HIS A 147 6.21 3.34 5.18
N TYR A 148 5.93 2.59 6.25
CA TYR A 148 5.48 1.20 6.20
C TYR A 148 4.37 0.98 7.21
N TYR A 149 3.36 0.19 6.86
CA TYR A 149 2.15 0.00 7.65
C TYR A 149 1.45 -1.31 7.32
N THR A 150 0.44 -1.68 8.10
CA THR A 150 -0.34 -2.91 7.91
C THR A 150 -1.77 -2.73 8.39
N PHE A 151 -2.70 -3.41 7.73
CA PHE A 151 -4.07 -3.55 8.21
C PHE A 151 -4.62 -4.95 7.93
N VAL A 152 -5.77 -5.25 8.51
CA VAL A 152 -6.50 -6.50 8.31
C VAL A 152 -7.85 -6.21 7.66
N ARG A 153 -8.25 -7.06 6.72
CA ARG A 153 -9.63 -7.10 6.19
C ARG A 153 -10.22 -8.48 6.38
N LYS A 154 -11.47 -8.53 6.83
CA LYS A 154 -12.27 -9.74 6.80
C LYS A 154 -12.70 -10.02 5.37
N ILE A 155 -12.60 -11.27 4.95
CA ILE A 155 -13.14 -11.77 3.68
C ILE A 155 -14.53 -12.34 3.96
N ASN A 156 -14.65 -13.06 5.09
CA ASN A 156 -15.91 -13.53 5.65
C ASN A 156 -15.77 -13.69 7.18
N ASP A 157 -16.74 -14.33 7.84
CA ASP A 157 -16.75 -14.48 9.31
C ASP A 157 -15.56 -15.30 9.84
N SER A 158 -14.96 -16.16 9.02
CA SER A 158 -13.90 -17.11 9.43
C SER A 158 -12.55 -16.80 8.80
N ILE A 159 -12.51 -16.02 7.72
CA ILE A 159 -11.31 -15.78 6.91
C ILE A 159 -10.97 -14.31 6.87
N SER A 160 -9.72 -14.00 7.11
CA SER A 160 -9.17 -12.65 7.03
C SER A 160 -7.84 -12.63 6.28
N ALA A 161 -7.51 -11.46 5.77
CA ALA A 161 -6.26 -11.17 5.11
C ALA A 161 -5.53 -10.03 5.82
N ARG A 162 -4.23 -10.19 6.02
CA ARG A 162 -3.31 -9.14 6.43
C ARG A 162 -2.66 -8.55 5.19
N PHE A 163 -2.76 -7.25 5.07
CA PHE A 163 -2.14 -6.43 4.05
C PHE A 163 -0.95 -5.71 4.68
N ILE A 164 0.24 -5.87 4.10
CA ILE A 164 1.51 -5.36 4.65
C ILE A 164 2.19 -4.52 3.57
N PHE A 165 2.50 -3.28 3.88
CA PHE A 165 3.03 -2.28 2.96
C PHE A 165 4.45 -1.92 3.40
N LEU A 166 5.42 -2.09 2.48
CA LEU A 166 6.84 -1.87 2.73
C LEU A 166 7.34 -0.61 2.02
N ASP A 167 8.21 0.10 2.69
CA ASP A 167 8.99 1.19 2.14
C ASP A 167 10.32 0.64 1.62
N THR A 168 10.36 0.30 0.34
CA THR A 168 11.49 -0.44 -0.22
C THR A 168 12.67 0.42 -0.70
N PRO A 169 12.53 1.69 -1.12
CA PRO A 169 13.68 2.49 -1.54
C PRO A 169 14.81 2.57 -0.50
N PRO A 170 14.55 2.77 0.82
CA PRO A 170 15.61 2.78 1.81
C PRO A 170 16.31 1.43 2.02
N LEU A 171 15.69 0.32 1.61
CA LEU A 171 16.32 -1.00 1.71
C LEU A 171 17.41 -1.22 0.65
N VAL A 172 17.40 -0.43 -0.44
CA VAL A 172 18.26 -0.58 -1.62
C VAL A 172 19.46 0.35 -1.53
N GLU A 173 20.63 -0.23 -1.43
CA GLU A 173 21.89 0.46 -1.12
C GLU A 173 22.25 1.58 -2.10
N GLN A 174 21.94 1.42 -3.38
CA GLN A 174 22.26 2.43 -4.40
C GLN A 174 21.65 3.80 -4.10
N TYR A 175 20.49 3.90 -3.41
CA TYR A 175 19.86 5.19 -3.12
C TYR A 175 20.50 5.92 -1.95
N HIS A 176 21.27 5.24 -1.10
CA HIS A 176 22.07 5.87 -0.05
C HIS A 176 23.35 6.52 -0.61
N THR A 177 23.86 6.02 -1.74
CA THR A 177 25.12 6.46 -2.33
C THR A 177 24.95 7.37 -3.55
N LYS A 178 23.82 7.23 -4.26
CA LYS A 178 23.49 7.97 -5.47
C LYS A 178 22.73 9.25 -5.17
N GLY A 179 23.28 10.36 -4.95
CA GLY A 179 22.56 11.61 -4.65
C GLY A 179 21.17 11.79 -5.29
N GLY A 180 20.35 12.69 -4.75
CA GLY A 180 18.99 12.96 -5.24
C GLY A 180 17.85 12.21 -4.54
N TYR A 181 18.14 11.57 -3.40
CA TYR A 181 17.16 10.84 -2.56
C TYR A 181 17.27 11.32 -1.11
N PRO A 182 16.84 12.56 -0.79
CA PRO A 182 17.15 13.22 0.47
C PRO A 182 16.64 12.46 1.70
N ASP A 183 15.48 11.82 1.60
CA ASP A 183 14.81 11.18 2.74
C ASP A 183 15.25 9.71 2.97
N VAL A 184 16.07 9.13 2.09
CA VAL A 184 16.50 7.72 2.21
C VAL A 184 17.39 7.50 3.44
N ALA A 185 18.35 8.40 3.67
CA ALA A 185 19.35 8.24 4.73
C ALA A 185 18.77 8.34 6.16
N VAL A 186 17.59 8.96 6.33
CA VAL A 186 16.95 9.12 7.63
C VAL A 186 16.02 7.96 8.00
N GLN A 187 15.83 7.01 7.08
CA GLN A 187 14.97 5.84 7.36
C GLN A 187 15.74 4.73 8.08
N ASP A 188 15.16 4.23 9.15
CA ASP A 188 15.71 3.09 9.92
C ASP A 188 15.30 1.76 9.25
N THR A 189 16.15 1.27 8.36
CA THR A 189 15.91 0.03 7.60
C THR A 189 15.92 -1.21 8.50
N ALA A 190 16.75 -1.23 9.54
CA ALA A 190 16.81 -2.35 10.47
C ALA A 190 15.50 -2.47 11.27
N ARG A 191 14.96 -1.34 11.70
CA ARG A 191 13.65 -1.29 12.39
C ARG A 191 12.52 -1.75 11.47
N GLN A 192 12.52 -1.37 10.20
CA GLN A 192 11.50 -1.84 9.25
C GLN A 192 11.54 -3.35 9.05
N ILE A 193 12.73 -3.94 8.89
CA ILE A 193 12.89 -5.39 8.73
C ILE A 193 12.47 -6.14 10.02
N GLN A 194 12.83 -5.63 11.19
CA GLN A 194 12.35 -6.18 12.45
C GLN A 194 10.82 -6.10 12.56
N TRP A 195 10.23 -4.95 12.24
CA TRP A 195 8.78 -4.78 12.20
C TRP A 195 8.10 -5.77 11.25
N LEU A 196 8.65 -5.97 10.04
CA LEU A 196 8.12 -6.95 9.09
C LEU A 196 8.14 -8.37 9.68
N ASN A 197 9.27 -8.76 10.30
CA ASN A 197 9.39 -10.04 10.98
C ASN A 197 8.32 -10.19 12.07
N ASP A 198 8.11 -9.17 12.89
CA ASP A 198 7.16 -9.23 14.01
C ASP A 198 5.70 -9.24 13.52
N VAL A 199 5.37 -8.46 12.50
CA VAL A 199 4.04 -8.47 11.88
C VAL A 199 3.72 -9.85 11.30
N LEU A 200 4.64 -10.43 10.54
CA LEU A 200 4.45 -11.74 9.92
C LEU A 200 4.41 -12.86 10.98
N ALA A 201 5.26 -12.81 12.00
CA ALA A 201 5.32 -13.81 13.07
C ALA A 201 4.04 -13.85 13.93
N ASN A 202 3.44 -12.67 14.16
CA ASN A 202 2.24 -12.54 14.98
C ASN A 202 0.94 -12.61 14.16
N SER A 203 1.03 -12.65 12.83
CA SER A 203 -0.12 -12.71 11.93
C SER A 203 -0.83 -14.06 12.04
N LYS A 204 -2.12 -14.01 12.42
CA LYS A 204 -3.01 -15.18 12.52
C LYS A 204 -3.94 -15.30 11.31
N GLU A 205 -3.91 -14.32 10.45
CA GLU A 205 -4.73 -14.26 9.25
C GLU A 205 -4.32 -15.37 8.28
N GLN A 206 -5.31 -15.94 7.60
CA GLN A 206 -5.11 -17.00 6.62
C GLN A 206 -4.27 -16.51 5.43
N TRP A 207 -4.52 -15.28 5.01
CA TRP A 207 -3.83 -14.66 3.90
C TRP A 207 -2.89 -13.56 4.37
N LYS A 208 -1.67 -13.56 3.87
CA LYS A 208 -0.65 -12.54 4.08
C LYS A 208 -0.19 -12.04 2.72
N ILE A 209 -0.54 -10.79 2.42
CA ILE A 209 -0.24 -10.15 1.15
C ILE A 209 0.68 -8.98 1.43
N VAL A 210 1.82 -8.95 0.76
CA VAL A 210 2.85 -7.94 0.96
C VAL A 210 2.99 -7.10 -0.30
N PHE A 211 3.12 -5.80 -0.12
CA PHE A 211 3.27 -4.81 -1.17
C PHE A 211 4.56 -4.02 -0.94
N GLY A 212 5.26 -3.72 -2.00
CA GLY A 212 6.44 -2.86 -2.02
C GLY A 212 6.61 -2.30 -3.42
N HIS A 213 7.63 -1.46 -3.62
CA HIS A 213 7.91 -0.95 -4.96
C HIS A 213 8.95 -1.81 -5.69
N HIS A 214 10.10 -2.08 -5.05
CA HIS A 214 11.17 -2.84 -5.70
C HIS A 214 10.85 -4.34 -5.74
N PRO A 215 11.10 -5.03 -6.87
CA PRO A 215 10.87 -6.45 -6.99
C PRO A 215 11.87 -7.27 -6.16
N VAL A 216 11.43 -8.40 -5.63
CA VAL A 216 12.35 -9.46 -5.17
C VAL A 216 12.97 -10.12 -6.39
N TYR A 217 12.14 -10.55 -7.30
CA TYR A 217 12.52 -11.11 -8.59
C TYR A 217 11.89 -10.34 -9.73
N SER A 218 12.67 -10.15 -10.78
CA SER A 218 12.22 -9.62 -12.06
C SER A 218 13.03 -10.22 -13.21
N ALA A 219 12.36 -10.47 -14.30
CA ALA A 219 12.98 -10.89 -15.56
C ALA A 219 13.34 -9.69 -16.46
N SER A 220 13.00 -8.47 -16.05
CA SER A 220 13.28 -7.26 -16.82
C SER A 220 14.78 -7.07 -17.03
N LYS A 221 15.15 -6.61 -18.22
CA LYS A 221 16.53 -6.23 -18.54
C LYS A 221 16.86 -4.81 -18.09
N THR A 222 15.86 -4.03 -17.66
CA THR A 222 16.04 -2.65 -17.23
C THR A 222 16.61 -2.59 -15.82
N HIS A 223 15.97 -3.27 -14.86
CA HIS A 223 16.39 -3.29 -13.46
C HIS A 223 16.69 -4.71 -12.97
N GLY A 224 15.80 -5.66 -13.23
CA GLY A 224 15.97 -7.05 -12.82
C GLY A 224 15.75 -7.28 -11.32
N ASN A 225 16.40 -8.30 -10.79
CA ASN A 225 16.30 -8.68 -9.37
C ASN A 225 16.90 -7.60 -8.47
N THR A 226 16.28 -7.35 -7.31
CA THR A 226 16.83 -6.47 -6.27
C THR A 226 17.52 -7.32 -5.19
N ALA A 227 18.84 -7.25 -5.13
CA ALA A 227 19.66 -8.10 -4.26
C ALA A 227 19.27 -7.96 -2.78
N GLU A 228 19.04 -6.74 -2.31
CA GLU A 228 18.68 -6.46 -0.92
C GLU A 228 17.28 -7.00 -0.57
N MET A 229 16.35 -6.98 -1.52
CA MET A 229 15.03 -7.58 -1.33
C MET A 229 15.13 -9.10 -1.22
N ILE A 230 15.99 -9.74 -2.02
CA ILE A 230 16.29 -11.19 -1.92
C ILE A 230 16.93 -11.52 -0.57
N GLN A 231 17.85 -10.69 -0.08
CA GLN A 231 18.57 -10.95 1.16
C GLN A 231 17.74 -10.68 2.41
N ARG A 232 16.95 -9.62 2.44
CA ARG A 232 16.31 -9.09 3.65
C ARG A 232 14.82 -9.41 3.75
N VAL A 233 14.09 -9.35 2.64
CA VAL A 233 12.62 -9.47 2.63
C VAL A 233 12.18 -10.90 2.28
N LYS A 234 12.71 -11.48 1.20
CA LYS A 234 12.34 -12.82 0.75
C LYS A 234 12.38 -13.89 1.85
N PRO A 235 13.44 -13.98 2.69
CA PRO A 235 13.49 -15.02 3.73
C PRO A 235 12.33 -14.93 4.73
N LEU A 236 11.86 -13.73 5.03
CA LEU A 236 10.72 -13.50 5.91
C LEU A 236 9.40 -13.89 5.25
N LEU A 237 9.21 -13.54 3.96
CA LEU A 237 8.04 -13.95 3.20
C LEU A 237 7.90 -15.48 3.16
N GLU A 238 8.98 -16.19 2.91
CA GLU A 238 9.02 -17.66 2.84
C GLU A 238 8.83 -18.30 4.22
N LYS A 239 9.54 -17.81 5.25
CA LYS A 239 9.47 -18.32 6.62
C LYS A 239 8.06 -18.28 7.19
N TYR A 240 7.33 -17.20 6.90
CA TYR A 240 5.98 -16.97 7.45
C TYR A 240 4.87 -17.25 6.46
N HIS A 241 5.21 -17.87 5.32
CA HIS A 241 4.25 -18.31 4.29
C HIS A 241 3.35 -17.18 3.77
N ALA A 242 3.93 -16.02 3.46
CA ALA A 242 3.21 -15.01 2.68
C ALA A 242 2.83 -15.61 1.32
N GLN A 243 1.63 -15.32 0.83
CA GLN A 243 1.18 -15.92 -0.42
C GLN A 243 1.53 -15.06 -1.63
N PHE A 244 1.50 -13.74 -1.48
CA PHE A 244 1.83 -12.80 -2.56
C PHE A 244 2.78 -11.71 -2.11
N TYR A 245 3.66 -11.32 -3.01
CA TYR A 245 4.40 -10.08 -2.99
C TYR A 245 4.12 -9.32 -4.29
N PHE A 246 3.43 -8.17 -4.19
CA PHE A 246 3.15 -7.27 -5.30
C PHE A 246 4.15 -6.13 -5.32
N CYS A 247 4.58 -5.74 -6.51
CA CYS A 247 5.51 -4.63 -6.72
C CYS A 247 5.34 -3.95 -8.09
N GLY A 248 6.12 -2.90 -8.32
CA GLY A 248 6.28 -2.21 -9.58
C GLY A 248 7.74 -2.14 -10.00
N HIS A 249 8.24 -0.92 -10.23
CA HIS A 249 9.61 -0.56 -10.59
C HIS A 249 10.03 -0.98 -12.00
N ASP A 250 9.83 -2.24 -12.37
CA ASP A 250 9.89 -2.67 -13.75
C ASP A 250 8.52 -2.44 -14.41
N HIS A 251 8.52 -1.70 -15.52
CA HIS A 251 7.31 -1.21 -16.17
C HIS A 251 6.70 -2.27 -17.10
N ASP A 252 6.45 -3.45 -16.55
CA ASP A 252 5.79 -4.55 -17.24
C ASP A 252 4.92 -5.37 -16.29
N PHE A 253 4.14 -6.28 -16.82
CA PHE A 253 3.49 -7.32 -16.04
C PHE A 253 4.38 -8.53 -15.96
N GLN A 254 4.62 -9.03 -14.75
CA GLN A 254 5.32 -10.30 -14.56
C GLN A 254 4.67 -11.13 -13.46
N HIS A 255 4.62 -12.43 -13.68
CA HIS A 255 4.36 -13.41 -12.65
C HIS A 255 5.57 -14.35 -12.54
N LEU A 256 6.22 -14.33 -11.39
CA LEU A 256 7.40 -15.15 -11.11
C LEU A 256 7.16 -16.02 -9.88
N ARG A 257 7.75 -17.22 -9.87
CA ARG A 257 7.65 -18.15 -8.75
C ARG A 257 8.80 -19.14 -8.75
N GLU A 258 9.45 -19.30 -7.62
CA GLU A 258 10.41 -20.40 -7.41
C GLU A 258 9.70 -21.75 -7.33
N LYS A 259 10.32 -22.78 -7.93
CA LYS A 259 9.79 -24.13 -7.86
C LYS A 259 9.80 -24.63 -6.40
N GLY A 260 8.66 -25.13 -5.92
CA GLY A 260 8.51 -25.68 -4.58
C GLY A 260 8.38 -24.62 -3.47
N LYS A 261 8.28 -23.33 -3.82
CA LYS A 261 8.06 -22.23 -2.87
C LYS A 261 6.61 -21.75 -2.90
N ASN A 262 6.22 -21.02 -1.85
CA ASN A 262 4.83 -20.62 -1.66
C ASN A 262 4.51 -19.20 -2.15
N VAL A 263 5.50 -18.32 -2.28
CA VAL A 263 5.28 -16.92 -2.63
C VAL A 263 5.09 -16.76 -4.12
N GLU A 264 4.00 -16.11 -4.52
CA GLU A 264 3.79 -15.60 -5.88
C GLU A 264 4.34 -14.17 -5.94
N TYR A 265 5.30 -13.91 -6.81
CA TYR A 265 5.87 -12.59 -7.05
C TYR A 265 5.20 -11.97 -8.26
N VAL A 266 4.58 -10.81 -8.07
CA VAL A 266 3.76 -10.14 -9.08
C VAL A 266 4.28 -8.73 -9.30
N VAL A 267 4.79 -8.47 -10.50
CA VAL A 267 5.14 -7.11 -10.96
C VAL A 267 3.95 -6.54 -11.73
N THR A 268 3.53 -5.34 -11.38
CA THR A 268 2.37 -4.65 -11.98
C THR A 268 2.69 -3.17 -12.30
N GLY A 269 3.90 -2.93 -12.84
CA GLY A 269 4.44 -1.59 -13.10
C GLY A 269 3.95 -0.92 -14.40
N THR A 270 2.78 -1.26 -14.87
CA THR A 270 2.28 -0.82 -16.19
C THR A 270 1.26 0.31 -16.14
N GLY A 271 1.19 1.02 -15.00
CA GLY A 271 0.17 2.05 -14.78
C GLY A 271 0.31 3.32 -15.62
N GLY A 272 1.47 3.55 -16.24
CA GLY A 272 1.68 4.78 -17.00
C GLY A 272 2.57 4.65 -18.25
N GLU A 273 3.68 3.93 -18.21
CA GLU A 273 4.60 3.80 -19.35
C GLU A 273 5.16 2.38 -19.43
N PRO A 274 4.49 1.45 -20.09
CA PRO A 274 5.01 0.10 -20.27
C PRO A 274 6.36 0.08 -21.00
N ARG A 275 7.26 -0.83 -20.58
CA ARG A 275 8.57 -1.05 -21.18
C ARG A 275 8.70 -2.49 -21.65
N PRO A 276 9.65 -2.77 -22.58
CA PRO A 276 9.85 -4.13 -23.09
C PRO A 276 10.03 -5.15 -22.00
N SER A 277 9.26 -6.21 -22.09
CA SER A 277 9.20 -7.32 -21.15
C SER A 277 10.13 -8.46 -21.57
N SER A 278 10.56 -9.29 -20.62
CA SER A 278 11.32 -10.51 -20.87
C SER A 278 10.98 -11.61 -19.86
N MET A 279 11.44 -12.83 -20.13
CA MET A 279 11.24 -14.00 -19.27
C MET A 279 12.56 -14.62 -18.85
N ASN A 280 12.58 -15.23 -17.65
CA ASN A 280 13.66 -16.06 -17.15
C ASN A 280 13.09 -17.39 -16.58
N GLU A 281 13.93 -18.20 -15.92
CA GLU A 281 13.54 -19.51 -15.38
C GLU A 281 12.46 -19.45 -14.28
N LEU A 282 12.29 -18.31 -13.62
CA LEU A 282 11.27 -18.12 -12.60
C LEU A 282 9.93 -17.65 -13.18
N SER A 283 9.94 -17.13 -14.42
CA SER A 283 8.77 -16.52 -15.05
C SER A 283 7.71 -17.55 -15.39
N ARG A 284 6.47 -17.22 -15.03
CA ARG A 284 5.24 -17.89 -15.46
C ARG A 284 4.55 -17.11 -16.56
N PHE A 285 4.71 -15.79 -16.51
CA PHE A 285 4.17 -14.86 -17.48
C PHE A 285 4.97 -13.55 -17.47
N SER A 286 4.99 -12.87 -18.62
CA SER A 286 5.52 -11.51 -18.75
C SER A 286 4.91 -10.86 -19.99
N ASN A 287 4.49 -9.58 -19.85
CA ASN A 287 3.91 -8.80 -20.96
C ASN A 287 4.09 -7.29 -20.73
N SER A 288 4.28 -6.56 -21.82
CA SER A 288 4.42 -5.10 -21.84
C SER A 288 3.14 -4.44 -22.37
N THR A 289 2.08 -4.47 -21.58
CA THR A 289 0.79 -3.86 -21.92
C THR A 289 0.38 -2.88 -20.81
N ALA A 290 0.00 -1.65 -21.15
CA ALA A 290 -0.55 -0.70 -20.19
C ALA A 290 -1.78 -1.26 -19.48
N GLY A 291 -1.82 -1.14 -18.14
CA GLY A 291 -2.91 -1.73 -17.38
C GLY A 291 -2.67 -1.75 -15.87
N PHE A 292 -3.37 -2.65 -15.20
CA PHE A 292 -3.40 -2.82 -13.75
C PHE A 292 -3.74 -4.26 -13.39
N SER A 293 -3.65 -4.62 -12.12
CA SER A 293 -4.06 -5.94 -11.64
C SER A 293 -5.41 -5.86 -10.93
N GLU A 294 -6.32 -6.78 -11.25
CA GLU A 294 -7.55 -7.03 -10.50
C GLU A 294 -7.30 -8.16 -9.53
N VAL A 295 -7.69 -8.00 -8.28
CA VAL A 295 -7.54 -9.03 -7.23
C VAL A 295 -8.90 -9.31 -6.62
N THR A 296 -9.28 -10.58 -6.62
CA THR A 296 -10.52 -11.08 -5.99
C THR A 296 -10.19 -12.16 -4.97
N PHE A 297 -10.58 -11.93 -3.72
CA PHE A 297 -10.57 -12.96 -2.70
C PHE A 297 -11.89 -13.73 -2.68
N HIS A 298 -11.79 -15.02 -2.80
CA HIS A 298 -12.84 -15.97 -2.45
C HIS A 298 -12.54 -16.60 -1.08
N ALA A 299 -13.47 -17.40 -0.55
CA ALA A 299 -13.32 -18.01 0.76
C ALA A 299 -12.02 -18.85 0.90
N ASP A 300 -11.60 -19.53 -0.15
CA ASP A 300 -10.48 -20.48 -0.16
C ASP A 300 -9.41 -20.18 -1.20
N SER A 301 -9.54 -19.10 -1.94
CA SER A 301 -8.65 -18.80 -3.07
C SER A 301 -8.53 -17.29 -3.33
N ILE A 302 -7.45 -16.92 -3.98
CA ILE A 302 -7.22 -15.59 -4.55
C ILE A 302 -7.08 -15.75 -6.05
N ARG A 303 -7.77 -14.90 -6.79
CA ARG A 303 -7.58 -14.72 -8.22
C ARG A 303 -6.98 -13.34 -8.49
N VAL A 304 -5.89 -13.31 -9.25
CA VAL A 304 -5.26 -12.09 -9.77
C VAL A 304 -5.33 -12.11 -11.28
N ILE A 305 -5.82 -11.04 -11.89
CA ILE A 305 -5.88 -10.89 -13.34
C ILE A 305 -5.03 -9.66 -13.72
N PHE A 306 -4.04 -9.85 -14.58
CA PHE A 306 -3.43 -8.73 -15.28
C PHE A 306 -4.41 -8.24 -16.34
N MET A 307 -4.92 -7.03 -16.14
CA MET A 307 -5.93 -6.42 -16.98
C MET A 307 -5.30 -5.32 -17.84
N GLY A 308 -5.39 -5.45 -19.14
CA GLY A 308 -5.02 -4.36 -20.04
C GLY A 308 -5.95 -3.18 -19.91
N ALA A 309 -5.47 -1.96 -20.13
CA ALA A 309 -6.27 -0.74 -20.11
C ALA A 309 -7.47 -0.78 -21.05
N ASN A 310 -7.40 -1.58 -22.11
CA ASN A 310 -8.51 -1.84 -23.04
C ASN A 310 -9.60 -2.80 -22.50
N GLY A 311 -9.45 -3.29 -21.25
CA GLY A 311 -10.37 -4.23 -20.63
C GLY A 311 -10.16 -5.69 -21.06
N VAL A 312 -9.04 -6.00 -21.72
CA VAL A 312 -8.71 -7.38 -22.13
C VAL A 312 -7.81 -8.04 -21.08
N PRO A 313 -8.23 -9.16 -20.45
CA PRO A 313 -7.38 -9.94 -19.56
C PRO A 313 -6.15 -10.47 -20.30
N GLN A 314 -4.97 -10.24 -19.73
CA GLN A 314 -3.69 -10.68 -20.28
C GLN A 314 -3.25 -12.02 -19.68
N TYR A 315 -3.51 -12.21 -18.40
CA TYR A 315 -3.11 -13.41 -17.67
C TYR A 315 -3.89 -13.53 -16.36
N THR A 316 -4.03 -14.77 -15.88
CA THR A 316 -4.74 -15.05 -14.61
C THR A 316 -3.90 -15.94 -13.71
N ILE A 317 -3.71 -15.51 -12.46
CA ILE A 317 -3.12 -16.28 -11.38
C ILE A 317 -4.26 -16.76 -10.48
N ASN A 318 -4.35 -18.06 -10.24
CA ASN A 318 -5.26 -18.63 -9.25
C ASN A 318 -4.42 -19.27 -8.14
N ARG A 319 -4.67 -18.88 -6.91
CA ARG A 319 -3.96 -19.39 -5.74
C ARG A 319 -4.96 -19.90 -4.72
N SER A 320 -5.00 -21.19 -4.47
CA SER A 320 -5.75 -21.78 -3.37
C SER A 320 -4.98 -21.61 -2.06
N TYR A 321 -5.72 -21.54 -0.96
CA TYR A 321 -5.15 -21.39 0.39
C TYR A 321 -4.28 -22.60 0.80
N ARG A 322 -4.60 -23.79 0.27
CA ARG A 322 -3.91 -25.07 0.54
C ARG A 322 -2.96 -25.45 -0.56
#